data_f4382b7ff09d2d82ee7f6c72c769a84a
#
_entry.id   f4382b7ff09d2d82ee7f6c72c769a84a
#
_cell.length_a   1.000
_cell.length_b   1.000
_cell.length_c   1.000
_cell.angle_alpha   90.00
_cell.angle_beta   90.00
_cell.angle_gamma   90.00
#
_symmetry.space_group_name_H-M   'P 1'
#
loop_
_entity.id
_entity.type
_entity.pdbx_description
1 polymer ?
#
loop_
_entity_poly.entity_id
_entity_poly.type
_entity_poly.pdbx_seq_one_letter_code
_entity_poly.pdbx_strand_id
1 'polypeptide(L)'
;MDAIDLISECLVSVHVRLVTTCKGLTVDQLEWRPKPNANNIGFILWHMTRHQDTQITKASKAIQDLWVTDGWFQQFSQTPDSPDPGDRMGLKALPMPSLGVLLGYCVAVHERSSAYISNVNVVELDQPLSPDRQMFTVGNCLRHLITHQNNHHGQIDYIRGLQDETWDLPVGTGVIVI
;
A
#
# COMPACT_ATOMS: atom_id res chain seq x y z
N MET A 1 -23.70 6.76 6.67
CA MET A 1 -22.34 6.63 6.10
C MET A 1 -22.09 7.85 5.26
N ASP A 2 -21.17 8.67 5.64
CA ASP A 2 -20.72 9.80 4.81
C ASP A 2 -19.51 9.39 3.93
N ALA A 3 -18.92 10.34 3.20
CA ALA A 3 -17.80 10.06 2.30
C ALA A 3 -16.53 9.63 3.07
N ILE A 4 -16.32 10.16 4.27
CA ILE A 4 -15.17 9.82 5.10
C ILE A 4 -15.30 8.39 5.64
N ASP A 5 -16.49 8.04 6.13
CA ASP A 5 -16.79 6.67 6.57
C ASP A 5 -16.53 5.67 5.44
N LEU A 6 -17.04 5.96 4.23
CA LEU A 6 -16.85 5.08 3.07
C LEU A 6 -15.38 4.91 2.71
N ILE A 7 -14.61 5.99 2.68
CA ILE A 7 -13.17 5.97 2.39
C ILE A 7 -12.43 5.12 3.44
N SER A 8 -12.75 5.36 4.72
CA SER A 8 -12.16 4.63 5.84
C SER A 8 -12.44 3.14 5.74
N GLU A 9 -13.71 2.74 5.56
CA GLU A 9 -14.09 1.33 5.42
C GLU A 9 -13.41 0.64 4.23
N CYS A 10 -13.32 1.32 3.07
CA CYS A 10 -12.63 0.79 1.92
C CYS A 10 -11.14 0.51 2.20
N LEU A 11 -10.43 1.45 2.83
CA LEU A 11 -9.01 1.29 3.12
C LEU A 11 -8.75 0.26 4.21
N VAL A 12 -9.59 0.19 5.26
CA VAL A 12 -9.53 -0.86 6.27
C VAL A 12 -9.76 -2.24 5.64
N SER A 13 -10.78 -2.37 4.80
CA SER A 13 -11.10 -3.63 4.12
C SER A 13 -9.93 -4.13 3.27
N VAL A 14 -9.31 -3.24 2.47
CA VAL A 14 -8.14 -3.61 1.66
C VAL A 14 -6.96 -4.01 2.54
N HIS A 15 -6.69 -3.26 3.61
CA HIS A 15 -5.60 -3.58 4.53
C HIS A 15 -5.77 -4.96 5.18
N VAL A 16 -6.95 -5.25 5.71
CA VAL A 16 -7.25 -6.55 6.34
C VAL A 16 -7.06 -7.70 5.35
N ARG A 17 -7.58 -7.56 4.12
CA ARG A 17 -7.39 -8.55 3.06
C ARG A 17 -5.91 -8.72 2.71
N LEU A 18 -5.18 -7.63 2.53
CA LEU A 18 -3.75 -7.65 2.18
C LEU A 18 -2.92 -8.41 3.22
N VAL A 19 -3.11 -8.07 4.51
CA VAL A 19 -2.40 -8.74 5.61
C VAL A 19 -2.78 -10.22 5.66
N THR A 20 -4.06 -10.57 5.49
CA THR A 20 -4.52 -11.96 5.50
C THR A 20 -3.96 -12.75 4.31
N THR A 21 -3.97 -12.18 3.11
CA THR A 21 -3.41 -12.80 1.90
C THR A 21 -1.91 -13.06 2.02
N CYS A 22 -1.18 -12.16 2.68
CA CYS A 22 0.28 -12.27 2.83
C CYS A 22 0.71 -13.07 4.06
N LYS A 23 -0.18 -13.37 5.00
CA LYS A 23 0.16 -14.06 6.24
C LYS A 23 0.76 -15.44 5.97
N GLY A 24 1.91 -15.71 6.59
CA GLY A 24 2.58 -17.01 6.52
C GLY A 24 3.34 -17.30 5.23
N LEU A 25 3.47 -16.31 4.31
CA LEU A 25 4.32 -16.46 3.13
C LEU A 25 5.76 -16.72 3.51
N THR A 26 6.37 -17.69 2.85
CA THR A 26 7.81 -17.95 2.94
C THR A 26 8.59 -16.94 2.10
N VAL A 27 9.91 -16.87 2.33
CA VAL A 27 10.81 -16.03 1.52
C VAL A 27 10.73 -16.40 0.05
N ASP A 28 10.74 -17.71 -0.27
CA ASP A 28 10.65 -18.20 -1.64
C ASP A 28 9.34 -17.74 -2.31
N GLN A 29 8.21 -17.77 -1.58
CA GLN A 29 6.94 -17.29 -2.10
C GLN A 29 6.90 -15.78 -2.29
N LEU A 30 7.55 -15.00 -1.41
CA LEU A 30 7.66 -13.55 -1.54
C LEU A 30 8.48 -13.13 -2.76
N GLU A 31 9.56 -13.86 -3.05
CA GLU A 31 10.51 -13.54 -4.11
C GLU A 31 10.17 -14.16 -5.46
N TRP A 32 9.29 -15.17 -5.46
CA TRP A 32 8.92 -15.86 -6.68
C TRP A 32 8.26 -14.93 -7.71
N ARG A 33 8.63 -15.12 -8.98
CA ARG A 33 8.13 -14.34 -10.11
C ARG A 33 7.53 -15.25 -11.18
N PRO A 34 6.35 -14.96 -11.72
CA PRO A 34 5.77 -15.72 -12.84
C PRO A 34 6.66 -15.72 -14.08
N LYS A 35 7.40 -14.65 -14.29
CA LYS A 35 8.41 -14.47 -15.35
C LYS A 35 9.53 -13.58 -14.83
N PRO A 36 10.75 -13.62 -15.41
CA PRO A 36 11.91 -12.87 -14.91
C PRO A 36 11.66 -11.37 -14.69
N ASN A 37 10.86 -10.75 -15.55
CA ASN A 37 10.54 -9.31 -15.46
C ASN A 37 9.20 -9.01 -14.78
N ALA A 38 8.49 -10.03 -14.26
CA ALA A 38 7.26 -9.80 -13.50
C ALA A 38 7.56 -9.27 -12.09
N ASN A 39 6.58 -8.64 -11.48
CA ASN A 39 6.65 -8.29 -10.06
C ASN A 39 6.50 -9.55 -9.22
N ASN A 40 7.15 -9.59 -8.07
CA ASN A 40 6.89 -10.56 -7.00
C ASN A 40 6.02 -9.94 -5.89
N ILE A 41 5.56 -10.77 -4.97
CA ILE A 41 4.67 -10.31 -3.87
C ILE A 41 5.40 -9.32 -2.96
N GLY A 42 6.65 -9.57 -2.61
CA GLY A 42 7.43 -8.68 -1.75
C GLY A 42 7.54 -7.26 -2.33
N PHE A 43 7.87 -7.16 -3.62
CA PHE A 43 7.92 -5.87 -4.31
C PHE A 43 6.56 -5.17 -4.36
N ILE A 44 5.47 -5.90 -4.67
CA ILE A 44 4.13 -5.31 -4.75
C ILE A 44 3.73 -4.78 -3.38
N LEU A 45 3.93 -5.55 -2.31
CA LEU A 45 3.61 -5.15 -0.94
C LEU A 45 4.40 -3.90 -0.52
N TRP A 46 5.72 -3.87 -0.78
CA TRP A 46 6.54 -2.69 -0.56
C TRP A 46 6.03 -1.48 -1.34
N HIS A 47 5.76 -1.65 -2.64
CA HIS A 47 5.29 -0.58 -3.52
C HIS A 47 3.95 0.01 -3.06
N MET A 48 2.99 -0.84 -2.71
CA MET A 48 1.69 -0.41 -2.17
C MET A 48 1.86 0.44 -0.91
N THR A 49 2.69 -0.05 0.01
CA THR A 49 2.93 0.61 1.31
C THR A 49 3.64 1.94 1.12
N ARG A 50 4.72 1.98 0.34
CA ARG A 50 5.44 3.22 0.02
C ARG A 50 4.54 4.25 -0.65
N HIS A 51 3.70 3.80 -1.59
CA HIS A 51 2.75 4.69 -2.26
C HIS A 51 1.75 5.29 -1.26
N GLN A 52 1.16 4.47 -0.39
CA GLN A 52 0.22 4.95 0.63
C GLN A 52 0.87 5.94 1.58
N ASP A 53 2.06 5.63 2.12
CA ASP A 53 2.82 6.52 3.01
C ASP A 53 3.07 7.89 2.36
N THR A 54 3.54 7.90 1.13
CA THR A 54 3.77 9.14 0.37
C THR A 54 2.48 9.93 0.11
N GLN A 55 1.38 9.27 -0.24
CA GLN A 55 0.13 9.96 -0.52
C GLN A 55 -0.51 10.54 0.74
N ILE A 56 -0.50 9.80 1.84
CA ILE A 56 -0.99 10.30 3.13
C ILE A 56 -0.12 11.45 3.65
N THR A 57 1.19 11.38 3.46
CA THR A 57 2.09 12.49 3.79
C THR A 57 1.73 13.77 3.03
N LYS A 58 1.44 13.65 1.73
CA LYS A 58 0.99 14.79 0.91
C LYS A 58 -0.38 15.31 1.35
N ALA A 59 -1.33 14.41 1.59
CA ALA A 59 -2.69 14.78 1.99
C ALA A 59 -2.72 15.47 3.36
N SER A 60 -1.96 14.97 4.31
CA SER A 60 -1.84 15.54 5.66
C SER A 60 -0.93 16.76 5.74
N LYS A 61 -0.25 17.12 4.64
CA LYS A 61 0.76 18.18 4.59
C LYS A 61 1.92 17.98 5.59
N ALA A 62 2.20 16.73 5.96
CA ALA A 62 3.34 16.40 6.80
C ALA A 62 4.66 16.64 6.05
N ILE A 63 5.72 16.94 6.78
CA ILE A 63 7.03 17.26 6.20
C ILE A 63 7.69 16.02 5.61
N GLN A 64 7.59 14.88 6.30
CA GLN A 64 8.20 13.61 5.91
C GLN A 64 7.25 12.44 6.13
N ASP A 65 7.48 11.38 5.36
CA ASP A 65 6.77 10.11 5.49
C ASP A 65 7.41 9.21 6.58
N LEU A 66 6.72 8.13 6.97
CA LEU A 66 7.21 7.18 7.96
C LEU A 66 8.49 6.46 7.49
N TRP A 67 8.66 6.34 6.19
CA TRP A 67 9.88 5.80 5.61
C TRP A 67 11.13 6.47 6.17
N VAL A 68 11.07 7.80 6.32
CA VAL A 68 12.17 8.61 6.86
C VAL A 68 12.06 8.77 8.37
N THR A 69 10.89 9.18 8.90
CA THR A 69 10.76 9.53 10.32
C THR A 69 10.99 8.36 11.25
N ASP A 70 10.56 7.17 10.84
CA ASP A 70 10.66 5.95 11.65
C ASP A 70 11.82 5.05 11.20
N GLY A 71 12.60 5.51 10.22
CA GLY A 71 13.79 4.81 9.75
C GLY A 71 13.50 3.51 9.01
N TRP A 72 12.31 3.34 8.42
CA TRP A 72 11.98 2.13 7.68
C TRP A 72 12.95 1.84 6.55
N PHE A 73 13.49 2.87 5.89
CA PHE A 73 14.50 2.68 4.83
C PHE A 73 15.70 1.84 5.29
N GLN A 74 16.12 1.93 6.55
CA GLN A 74 17.23 1.14 7.09
C GLN A 74 16.88 -0.34 7.15
N GLN A 75 15.63 -0.67 7.57
CA GLN A 75 15.16 -2.06 7.65
C GLN A 75 15.00 -2.70 6.26
N PHE A 76 14.84 -1.88 5.22
CA PHE A 76 14.80 -2.31 3.83
C PHE A 76 16.19 -2.26 3.14
N SER A 77 17.25 -1.90 3.86
CA SER A 77 18.59 -1.69 3.28
C SER A 77 18.59 -0.72 2.08
N GLN A 78 17.75 0.31 2.18
CA GLN A 78 17.59 1.36 1.17
C GLN A 78 18.00 2.73 1.72
N THR A 79 17.89 3.76 0.92
CA THR A 79 18.15 5.15 1.31
C THR A 79 16.85 5.86 1.71
N PRO A 80 16.93 7.00 2.44
CA PRO A 80 15.75 7.81 2.72
C PRO A 80 15.11 8.39 1.46
N ASP A 81 15.89 8.58 0.40
CA ASP A 81 15.39 9.07 -0.87
C ASP A 81 14.54 8.03 -1.58
N SER A 82 13.46 8.48 -2.22
CA SER A 82 12.64 7.59 -3.04
C SER A 82 13.45 7.12 -4.26
N PRO A 83 13.43 5.82 -4.58
CA PRO A 83 14.05 5.33 -5.81
C PRO A 83 13.45 6.01 -7.04
N ASP A 84 14.24 6.16 -8.10
CA ASP A 84 13.77 6.73 -9.36
C ASP A 84 12.63 5.88 -9.95
N PRO A 85 11.42 6.43 -10.07
CA PRO A 85 10.28 5.71 -10.64
C PRO A 85 10.47 5.38 -12.14
N GLY A 86 11.42 6.01 -12.81
CA GLY A 86 11.81 5.73 -14.19
C GLY A 86 12.66 4.48 -14.33
N ASP A 87 13.44 4.11 -13.31
CA ASP A 87 14.24 2.89 -13.28
C ASP A 87 13.41 1.67 -12.85
N ARG A 88 12.55 1.22 -13.73
CA ARG A 88 11.67 0.07 -13.47
C ARG A 88 12.41 -1.23 -13.18
N MET A 89 13.58 -1.43 -13.77
CA MET A 89 14.36 -2.64 -13.57
C MET A 89 15.09 -2.61 -12.25
N GLY A 90 15.70 -1.47 -11.90
CA GLY A 90 16.35 -1.27 -10.61
C GLY A 90 15.34 -1.39 -9.46
N LEU A 91 14.16 -0.81 -9.60
CA LEU A 91 13.08 -0.95 -8.61
C LEU A 91 12.71 -2.42 -8.33
N LYS A 92 12.61 -3.24 -9.37
CA LYS A 92 12.29 -4.67 -9.23
C LYS A 92 13.43 -5.51 -8.68
N ALA A 93 14.66 -5.01 -8.77
CA ALA A 93 15.85 -5.65 -8.26
C ALA A 93 16.16 -5.29 -6.80
N LEU A 94 15.40 -4.37 -6.19
CA LEU A 94 15.57 -4.00 -4.80
C LEU A 94 15.43 -5.24 -3.89
N PRO A 95 16.35 -5.44 -2.96
CA PRO A 95 16.22 -6.51 -1.99
C PRO A 95 14.98 -6.24 -1.11
N MET A 96 14.18 -7.28 -0.89
CA MET A 96 13.04 -7.19 0.02
C MET A 96 13.42 -7.80 1.36
N PRO A 97 13.07 -7.17 2.47
CA PRO A 97 13.30 -7.71 3.80
C PRO A 97 12.33 -8.88 4.10
N SER A 98 12.43 -9.43 5.29
CA SER A 98 11.51 -10.47 5.75
C SER A 98 10.05 -10.01 5.70
N LEU A 99 9.12 -10.97 5.61
CA LEU A 99 7.68 -10.71 5.66
C LEU A 99 7.29 -9.89 6.90
N GLY A 100 7.93 -10.15 8.06
CA GLY A 100 7.67 -9.40 9.29
C GLY A 100 7.95 -7.90 9.15
N VAL A 101 9.04 -7.53 8.49
CA VAL A 101 9.39 -6.12 8.23
C VAL A 101 8.42 -5.50 7.22
N LEU A 102 8.11 -6.22 6.13
CA LEU A 102 7.15 -5.77 5.13
C LEU A 102 5.77 -5.49 5.75
N LEU A 103 5.24 -6.43 6.53
CA LEU A 103 3.94 -6.27 7.19
C LEU A 103 4.01 -5.24 8.32
N GLY A 104 5.11 -5.15 9.05
CA GLY A 104 5.29 -4.12 10.09
C GLY A 104 5.19 -2.71 9.50
N TYR A 105 5.84 -2.45 8.39
CA TYR A 105 5.73 -1.18 7.69
C TYR A 105 4.30 -0.95 7.16
N CYS A 106 3.68 -1.97 6.59
CA CYS A 106 2.30 -1.90 6.11
C CYS A 106 1.32 -1.52 7.23
N VAL A 107 1.44 -2.11 8.41
CA VAL A 107 0.61 -1.79 9.58
C VAL A 107 0.85 -0.36 10.05
N ALA A 108 2.12 0.06 10.22
CA ALA A 108 2.44 1.42 10.66
C ALA A 108 1.85 2.49 9.70
N VAL A 109 1.97 2.28 8.39
CA VAL A 109 1.39 3.19 7.39
C VAL A 109 -0.13 3.17 7.42
N HIS A 110 -0.75 2.02 7.64
CA HIS A 110 -2.20 1.92 7.78
C HIS A 110 -2.70 2.66 9.01
N GLU A 111 -2.07 2.49 10.15
CA GLU A 111 -2.42 3.19 11.40
C GLU A 111 -2.34 4.71 11.25
N ARG A 112 -1.25 5.21 10.65
CA ARG A 112 -1.11 6.63 10.32
C ARG A 112 -2.21 7.13 9.37
N SER A 113 -2.52 6.33 8.35
CA SER A 113 -3.57 6.66 7.39
C SER A 113 -4.94 6.75 8.06
N SER A 114 -5.27 5.78 8.90
CA SER A 114 -6.53 5.73 9.65
C SER A 114 -6.64 6.91 10.62
N ALA A 115 -5.56 7.23 11.34
CA ALA A 115 -5.52 8.39 12.23
C ALA A 115 -5.70 9.71 11.47
N TYR A 116 -5.12 9.85 10.28
CA TYR A 116 -5.35 11.02 9.43
C TYR A 116 -6.81 11.10 8.97
N ILE A 117 -7.34 10.03 8.38
CA ILE A 117 -8.68 10.00 7.79
C ILE A 117 -9.76 10.25 8.85
N SER A 118 -9.61 9.72 10.05
CA SER A 118 -10.56 9.95 11.15
C SER A 118 -10.67 11.42 11.60
N ASN A 119 -9.69 12.26 11.24
CA ASN A 119 -9.66 13.69 11.56
C ASN A 119 -9.99 14.60 10.36
N VAL A 120 -10.15 14.04 9.15
CA VAL A 120 -10.54 14.81 7.97
C VAL A 120 -12.04 15.08 7.99
N ASN A 121 -12.46 16.31 7.68
CA ASN A 121 -13.86 16.60 7.45
C ASN A 121 -14.19 16.60 5.94
N VAL A 122 -15.47 16.46 5.60
CA VAL A 122 -15.92 16.35 4.21
C VAL A 122 -15.52 17.55 3.35
N VAL A 123 -15.47 18.75 3.92
CA VAL A 123 -15.07 19.97 3.19
C VAL A 123 -13.58 19.93 2.80
N GLU A 124 -12.75 19.24 3.57
CA GLU A 124 -11.33 19.11 3.26
C GLU A 124 -11.07 18.23 2.03
N LEU A 125 -12.00 17.37 1.65
CA LEU A 125 -11.86 16.53 0.45
C LEU A 125 -11.68 17.36 -0.83
N ASP A 126 -12.24 18.56 -0.88
CA ASP A 126 -12.11 19.47 -2.02
C ASP A 126 -10.88 20.38 -1.93
N GLN A 127 -10.13 20.32 -0.83
CA GLN A 127 -8.92 21.12 -0.68
C GLN A 127 -7.80 20.60 -1.58
N PRO A 128 -7.09 21.49 -2.31
CA PRO A 128 -5.96 21.08 -3.13
C PRO A 128 -4.78 20.60 -2.27
N LEU A 129 -4.08 19.59 -2.74
CA LEU A 129 -2.88 19.06 -2.09
C LEU A 129 -1.73 20.08 -2.06
N SER A 130 -1.65 20.93 -3.07
CA SER A 130 -0.70 22.05 -3.12
C SER A 130 -1.27 23.21 -3.92
N PRO A 131 -0.82 24.44 -3.68
CA PRO A 131 -1.25 25.63 -4.42
C PRO A 131 -1.05 25.53 -5.94
N ASP A 132 0.00 24.82 -6.37
CA ASP A 132 0.38 24.68 -7.79
C ASP A 132 -0.40 23.60 -8.51
N ARG A 133 -1.17 22.77 -7.78
CA ARG A 133 -1.91 21.61 -8.32
C ARG A 133 -3.36 21.61 -7.83
N GLN A 134 -4.08 22.67 -8.12
CA GLN A 134 -5.46 22.84 -7.65
C GLN A 134 -6.44 21.75 -8.09
N MET A 135 -6.15 21.05 -9.18
CA MET A 135 -6.97 19.92 -9.65
C MET A 135 -6.75 18.62 -8.88
N PHE A 136 -5.69 18.54 -8.06
CA PHE A 136 -5.39 17.37 -7.24
C PHE A 136 -5.77 17.65 -5.79
N THR A 137 -6.96 17.21 -5.41
CA THR A 137 -7.51 17.42 -4.07
C THR A 137 -7.21 16.27 -3.12
N VAL A 138 -7.45 16.47 -1.83
CA VAL A 138 -7.38 15.42 -0.80
C VAL A 138 -8.29 14.24 -1.19
N GLY A 139 -9.53 14.50 -1.61
CA GLY A 139 -10.47 13.47 -2.05
C GLY A 139 -9.96 12.68 -3.26
N ASN A 140 -9.35 13.36 -4.25
CA ASN A 140 -8.71 12.68 -5.38
C ASN A 140 -7.57 11.75 -4.94
N CYS A 141 -6.79 12.20 -3.94
CA CYS A 141 -5.70 11.41 -3.38
C CYS A 141 -6.22 10.14 -2.69
N LEU A 142 -7.20 10.29 -1.80
CA LEU A 142 -7.79 9.18 -1.06
C LEU A 142 -8.51 8.18 -1.98
N ARG A 143 -9.28 8.68 -2.96
CA ARG A 143 -9.89 7.85 -4.02
C ARG A 143 -8.83 7.07 -4.80
N HIS A 144 -7.72 7.72 -5.16
CA HIS A 144 -6.62 7.06 -5.86
C HIS A 144 -6.00 5.95 -5.01
N LEU A 145 -5.82 6.17 -3.70
CA LEU A 145 -5.33 5.14 -2.79
C LEU A 145 -6.22 3.89 -2.82
N ILE A 146 -7.53 4.04 -2.71
CA ILE A 146 -8.47 2.91 -2.74
C ILE A 146 -8.28 2.09 -4.03
N THR A 147 -8.26 2.75 -5.19
CA THR A 147 -8.12 2.06 -6.48
C THR A 147 -6.75 1.42 -6.64
N HIS A 148 -5.68 2.12 -6.26
CA HIS A 148 -4.31 1.63 -6.33
C HIS A 148 -4.11 0.39 -5.46
N GLN A 149 -4.55 0.44 -4.21
CA GLN A 149 -4.43 -0.67 -3.27
C GLN A 149 -5.22 -1.90 -3.75
N ASN A 150 -6.46 -1.74 -4.20
CA ASN A 150 -7.24 -2.86 -4.73
C ASN A 150 -6.62 -3.49 -5.98
N ASN A 151 -6.12 -2.68 -6.92
CA ASN A 151 -5.48 -3.18 -8.14
C ASN A 151 -4.24 -4.03 -7.84
N HIS A 152 -3.40 -3.56 -6.92
CA HIS A 152 -2.19 -4.30 -6.56
C HIS A 152 -2.46 -5.50 -5.65
N HIS A 153 -3.46 -5.41 -4.77
CA HIS A 153 -3.91 -6.56 -4.00
C HIS A 153 -4.37 -7.70 -4.93
N GLY A 154 -5.16 -7.40 -5.98
CA GLY A 154 -5.55 -8.39 -6.97
C GLY A 154 -4.35 -9.02 -7.71
N GLN A 155 -3.24 -8.30 -7.89
CA GLN A 155 -2.00 -8.89 -8.42
C GLN A 155 -1.38 -9.88 -7.44
N ILE A 156 -1.39 -9.59 -6.15
CA ILE A 156 -0.90 -10.52 -5.12
C ILE A 156 -1.77 -11.78 -5.10
N ASP A 157 -3.09 -11.64 -5.09
CA ASP A 157 -4.03 -12.78 -5.12
C ASP A 157 -3.78 -13.66 -6.35
N TYR A 158 -3.61 -13.05 -7.51
CA TYR A 158 -3.29 -13.78 -8.74
C TYR A 158 -1.96 -14.54 -8.65
N ILE A 159 -0.92 -13.93 -8.09
CA ILE A 159 0.37 -14.60 -7.88
C ILE A 159 0.22 -15.75 -6.87
N ARG A 160 -0.56 -15.56 -5.82
CA ARG A 160 -0.85 -16.63 -4.84
C ARG A 160 -1.51 -17.83 -5.53
N GLY A 161 -2.51 -17.62 -6.36
CA GLY A 161 -3.15 -18.70 -7.14
C GLY A 161 -2.21 -19.39 -8.12
N LEU A 162 -1.16 -18.70 -8.63
CA LEU A 162 -0.13 -19.33 -9.45
C LEU A 162 0.86 -20.17 -8.64
N GLN A 163 1.04 -19.86 -7.37
CA GLN A 163 1.95 -20.57 -6.46
C GLN A 163 1.30 -21.78 -5.80
N ASP A 164 -0.01 -21.74 -5.61
CA ASP A 164 -0.78 -22.75 -4.89
C ASP A 164 -2.15 -22.93 -5.55
N GLU A 165 -2.35 -24.06 -6.19
CA GLU A 165 -3.60 -24.39 -6.91
C GLU A 165 -4.83 -24.48 -5.97
N THR A 166 -4.60 -24.59 -4.66
CA THR A 166 -5.67 -24.60 -3.65
C THR A 166 -5.96 -23.23 -3.05
N TRP A 167 -5.22 -22.20 -3.48
CA TRP A 167 -5.41 -20.85 -2.99
C TRP A 167 -6.79 -20.31 -3.38
N ASP A 168 -7.49 -19.80 -2.40
CA ASP A 168 -8.73 -19.05 -2.57
C ASP A 168 -8.70 -17.81 -1.68
N LEU A 169 -9.50 -16.81 -2.03
CA LEU A 169 -9.60 -15.58 -1.27
C LEU A 169 -10.04 -15.86 0.17
N PRO A 170 -9.38 -15.26 1.17
CA PRO A 170 -9.73 -15.49 2.57
C PRO A 170 -11.19 -15.09 2.86
N VAL A 171 -11.97 -16.03 3.37
CA VAL A 171 -13.36 -15.81 3.77
C VAL A 171 -13.43 -14.76 4.89
N GLY A 172 -14.39 -13.86 4.84
CA GLY A 172 -14.63 -12.86 5.88
C GLY A 172 -13.78 -11.58 5.80
N THR A 173 -12.99 -11.40 4.75
CA THR A 173 -12.16 -10.22 4.53
C THR A 173 -12.87 -9.08 3.79
N GLY A 174 -14.18 -8.96 3.91
CA GLY A 174 -14.98 -7.91 3.27
C GLY A 174 -15.34 -8.17 1.81
N VAL A 175 -15.06 -9.38 1.30
CA VAL A 175 -15.59 -9.80 0.00
C VAL A 175 -17.05 -10.19 0.20
N ILE A 176 -17.96 -9.44 -0.42
CA ILE A 176 -19.36 -9.84 -0.51
C ILE A 176 -19.38 -11.08 -1.43
N VAL A 177 -19.63 -12.24 -0.85
CA VAL A 177 -19.93 -13.44 -1.65
C VAL A 177 -21.32 -13.22 -2.26
N ILE A 178 -21.35 -12.96 -3.56
CA ILE A 178 -22.59 -12.83 -4.33
C ILE A 178 -23.17 -14.22 -4.57
#